data_72270cfb73097a071d5bd40d24fb577a
#
_entry.id   72270cfb73097a071d5bd40d24fb577a
#
_cell.length_a   1.000
_cell.length_b   1.000
_cell.length_c   1.000
_cell.angle_alpha   90.00
_cell.angle_beta   90.00
_cell.angle_gamma   90.00
#
_symmetry.space_group_name_H-M   'P 1'
#
loop_
_entity.id
_entity.type
_entity.pdbx_description
1 polymer ?
#
loop_
_entity_poly.entity_id
_entity_poly.type
_entity_poly.pdbx_seq_one_letter_code
_entity_poly.pdbx_strand_id
1 'polypeptide(L)'
;GMKRAQTLVEAAQNSIGLDGGICARMEMQLLLEDYRAKEIQLEKVTAVLETEVWKVPHAEKLLSIKGVGLVTVAGFLSEVGDIRRFNSPKQIQKLAGLELKENSSGKHRGRTSISKRGRKRLRKILFQVMLPMIQNNAEFREVYEYFTTRQKNPLKGKQAIIAAGCKLIRVFYTILKHGVDYDPQKLRMDIIRPESAAA
;
A
#
# COMPACT_ATOMS: atom_id res chain seq x y z
N GLY A 1 -6.97 11.68 -17.52
CA GLY A 1 -6.62 12.93 -18.03
C GLY A 1 -7.29 13.35 -19.33
N MET A 2 -6.54 13.78 -20.31
CA MET A 2 -7.01 14.45 -21.54
C MET A 2 -8.09 13.70 -22.33
N LYS A 3 -7.94 12.37 -22.53
CA LYS A 3 -8.96 11.57 -23.24
C LYS A 3 -10.34 11.67 -22.60
N ARG A 4 -10.40 11.62 -21.25
CA ARG A 4 -11.68 11.73 -20.54
C ARG A 4 -12.28 13.13 -20.62
N ALA A 5 -11.44 14.17 -20.61
CA ALA A 5 -11.89 15.54 -20.81
C ALA A 5 -12.46 15.75 -22.23
N GLN A 6 -11.79 15.24 -23.25
CA GLN A 6 -12.28 15.26 -24.64
C GLN A 6 -13.63 14.55 -24.77
N THR A 7 -13.74 13.33 -24.24
CA THR A 7 -15.02 12.59 -24.25
C THR A 7 -16.16 13.35 -23.56
N LEU A 8 -15.88 14.05 -22.45
CA LEU A 8 -16.87 14.88 -21.77
C LEU A 8 -17.28 16.10 -22.59
N VAL A 9 -16.32 16.77 -23.25
CA VAL A 9 -16.61 17.92 -24.14
C VAL A 9 -17.44 17.47 -25.33
N GLU A 10 -17.08 16.38 -26.00
CA GLU A 10 -17.84 15.80 -27.12
C GLU A 10 -19.24 15.40 -26.71
N ALA A 11 -19.39 14.76 -25.54
CA ALA A 11 -20.71 14.40 -25.02
C ALA A 11 -21.56 15.63 -24.72
N ALA A 12 -20.96 16.70 -24.16
CA ALA A 12 -21.66 17.95 -23.88
C ALA A 12 -22.11 18.68 -25.16
N GLN A 13 -21.28 18.68 -26.20
CA GLN A 13 -21.63 19.27 -27.51
C GLN A 13 -22.77 18.54 -28.21
N ASN A 14 -22.88 17.23 -28.01
CA ASN A 14 -23.90 16.39 -28.64
C ASN A 14 -25.13 16.14 -27.74
N SER A 15 -25.20 16.80 -26.59
CA SER A 15 -26.29 16.62 -25.61
C SER A 15 -27.29 17.79 -25.72
N ILE A 16 -28.59 17.47 -25.58
CA ILE A 16 -29.64 18.47 -25.37
C ILE A 16 -29.62 18.80 -23.88
N GLY A 17 -28.70 19.71 -23.49
CA GLY A 17 -28.61 20.18 -22.12
C GLY A 17 -29.70 21.20 -21.77
N LEU A 18 -30.05 21.29 -20.50
CA LEU A 18 -30.82 22.41 -19.97
C LEU A 18 -29.86 23.58 -19.74
N ASP A 19 -30.26 24.79 -20.11
CA ASP A 19 -29.49 25.98 -19.72
C ASP A 19 -29.63 26.16 -18.20
N GLY A 20 -28.55 25.88 -17.49
CA GLY A 20 -28.48 26.07 -16.04
C GLY A 20 -28.47 27.53 -15.58
N GLY A 21 -28.47 28.45 -16.53
CA GLY A 21 -28.46 29.89 -16.26
C GLY A 21 -27.19 30.40 -15.55
N ILE A 22 -27.29 31.58 -14.98
CA ILE A 22 -26.17 32.26 -14.29
C ILE A 22 -25.75 31.49 -13.06
N CYS A 23 -26.70 30.91 -12.31
CA CYS A 23 -26.41 30.20 -11.05
C CYS A 23 -25.55 28.96 -11.30
N ALA A 24 -25.86 28.14 -12.30
CA ALA A 24 -25.06 26.94 -12.62
C ALA A 24 -23.67 27.29 -13.12
N ARG A 25 -23.53 28.37 -13.88
CA ARG A 25 -22.21 28.87 -14.30
C ARG A 25 -21.37 29.33 -13.11
N MET A 26 -21.99 30.07 -12.19
CA MET A 26 -21.33 30.53 -10.98
C MET A 26 -20.91 29.36 -10.06
N GLU A 27 -21.78 28.36 -9.89
CA GLU A 27 -21.45 27.15 -9.14
C GLU A 27 -20.25 26.41 -9.75
N MET A 28 -20.24 26.20 -11.06
CA MET A 28 -19.13 25.57 -11.76
C MET A 28 -17.82 26.38 -11.61
N GLN A 29 -17.90 27.70 -11.67
CA GLN A 29 -16.72 28.56 -11.46
C GLN A 29 -16.15 28.40 -10.05
N LEU A 30 -17.01 28.45 -9.02
CA LEU A 30 -16.59 28.26 -7.61
C LEU A 30 -15.98 26.88 -7.39
N LEU A 31 -16.55 25.83 -7.96
CA LEU A 31 -16.01 24.46 -7.88
C LEU A 31 -14.62 24.36 -8.55
N LEU A 32 -14.41 25.04 -9.67
CA LEU A 32 -13.10 25.08 -10.34
C LEU A 32 -12.07 25.87 -9.52
N GLU A 33 -12.46 26.96 -8.90
CA GLU A 33 -11.60 27.74 -8.01
C GLU A 33 -11.19 26.90 -6.79
N ASP A 34 -12.14 26.23 -6.15
CA ASP A 34 -11.88 25.31 -5.05
C ASP A 34 -10.95 24.17 -5.45
N TYR A 35 -11.17 23.56 -6.62
CA TYR A 35 -10.30 22.51 -7.13
C TYR A 35 -8.85 23.01 -7.29
N ARG A 36 -8.65 24.15 -7.95
CA ARG A 36 -7.32 24.76 -8.14
C ARG A 36 -6.64 25.10 -6.82
N ALA A 37 -7.40 25.66 -5.88
CA ALA A 37 -6.88 25.95 -4.54
C ALA A 37 -6.42 24.68 -3.82
N LYS A 38 -7.17 23.56 -3.97
CA LYS A 38 -6.80 22.27 -3.39
C LYS A 38 -5.59 21.64 -4.06
N GLU A 39 -5.42 21.79 -5.37
CA GLU A 39 -4.19 21.35 -6.06
C GLU A 39 -2.96 22.06 -5.52
N ILE A 40 -2.99 23.39 -5.42
CA ILE A 40 -1.88 24.18 -4.85
C ILE A 40 -1.58 23.78 -3.39
N GLN A 41 -2.63 23.55 -2.59
CA GLN A 41 -2.44 23.08 -1.20
C GLN A 41 -1.80 21.70 -1.15
N LEU A 42 -2.21 20.78 -2.03
CA LEU A 42 -1.67 19.45 -2.12
C LEU A 42 -0.18 19.47 -2.51
N GLU A 43 0.19 20.28 -3.49
CA GLU A 43 1.59 20.45 -3.91
C GLU A 43 2.47 20.95 -2.77
N LYS A 44 2.01 21.98 -2.04
CA LYS A 44 2.73 22.52 -0.87
C LYS A 44 2.94 21.45 0.22
N VAL A 45 1.88 20.71 0.55
CA VAL A 45 1.96 19.65 1.57
C VAL A 45 2.87 18.52 1.10
N THR A 46 2.81 18.16 -0.19
CA THR A 46 3.66 17.11 -0.76
C THR A 46 5.14 17.50 -0.71
N ALA A 47 5.49 18.74 -1.04
CA ALA A 47 6.86 19.24 -0.96
C ALA A 47 7.42 19.20 0.47
N VAL A 48 6.61 19.62 1.47
CA VAL A 48 7.01 19.51 2.88
C VAL A 48 7.17 18.05 3.29
N LEU A 49 6.24 17.19 2.89
CA LEU A 49 6.28 15.76 3.20
C LEU A 49 7.55 15.08 2.64
N GLU A 50 7.93 15.44 1.43
CA GLU A 50 9.16 14.97 0.79
C GLU A 50 10.38 15.38 1.61
N THR A 51 10.46 16.65 1.98
CA THR A 51 11.55 17.18 2.81
C THR A 51 11.67 16.45 4.15
N GLU A 52 10.54 16.14 4.80
CA GLU A 52 10.54 15.42 6.07
C GLU A 52 10.92 13.94 5.91
N VAL A 53 10.51 13.29 4.83
CA VAL A 53 10.89 11.89 4.55
C VAL A 53 12.39 11.78 4.32
N TRP A 54 13.01 12.72 3.60
CA TRP A 54 14.45 12.73 3.36
C TRP A 54 15.31 12.91 4.62
N LYS A 55 14.75 13.43 5.70
CA LYS A 55 15.44 13.50 7.01
C LYS A 55 15.55 12.15 7.73
N VAL A 56 14.74 11.17 7.33
CA VAL A 56 14.74 9.84 7.96
C VAL A 56 15.81 8.97 7.31
N PRO A 57 16.79 8.45 8.07
CA PRO A 57 17.85 7.62 7.51
C PRO A 57 17.29 6.43 6.72
N HIS A 58 17.84 6.24 5.52
CA HIS A 58 17.49 5.13 4.60
C HIS A 58 16.07 5.15 4.03
N ALA A 59 15.28 6.21 4.28
CA ALA A 59 13.92 6.32 3.73
C ALA A 59 13.93 6.44 2.19
N GLU A 60 14.97 7.06 1.62
CA GLU A 60 15.20 7.16 0.18
C GLU A 60 15.25 5.80 -0.51
N LYS A 61 15.81 4.79 0.17
CA LYS A 61 15.91 3.42 -0.35
C LYS A 61 14.55 2.74 -0.47
N LEU A 62 13.56 3.15 0.33
CA LEU A 62 12.19 2.65 0.19
C LEU A 62 11.53 3.16 -1.09
N LEU A 63 11.85 4.38 -1.51
CA LEU A 63 11.31 4.99 -2.73
C LEU A 63 11.87 4.34 -4.01
N SER A 64 13.01 3.64 -3.93
CA SER A 64 13.56 2.87 -5.06
C SER A 64 12.73 1.61 -5.39
N ILE A 65 11.87 1.16 -4.48
CA ILE A 65 11.05 -0.03 -4.69
C ILE A 65 9.89 0.32 -5.63
N LYS A 66 9.86 -0.31 -6.80
CA LYS A 66 8.80 -0.07 -7.79
C LYS A 66 7.41 -0.32 -7.20
N GLY A 67 6.56 0.70 -7.25
CA GLY A 67 5.20 0.68 -6.68
C GLY A 67 5.08 1.27 -5.28
N VAL A 68 6.20 1.67 -4.66
CA VAL A 68 6.22 2.40 -3.39
C VAL A 68 6.41 3.89 -3.66
N GLY A 69 5.41 4.69 -3.30
CA GLY A 69 5.46 6.14 -3.47
C GLY A 69 5.67 6.89 -2.15
N LEU A 70 5.99 8.19 -2.26
CA LEU A 70 6.24 9.11 -1.14
C LEU A 70 5.16 9.03 -0.05
N VAL A 71 3.88 9.05 -0.43
CA VAL A 71 2.76 9.00 0.51
C VAL A 71 2.75 7.68 1.31
N THR A 72 3.16 6.58 0.68
CA THR A 72 3.27 5.28 1.36
C THR A 72 4.40 5.28 2.38
N VAL A 73 5.58 5.77 1.98
CA VAL A 73 6.76 5.85 2.86
C VAL A 73 6.45 6.76 4.05
N ALA A 74 5.98 7.98 3.79
CA ALA A 74 5.62 8.93 4.84
C ALA A 74 4.54 8.38 5.78
N GLY A 75 3.49 7.78 5.21
CA GLY A 75 2.43 7.16 5.99
C GLY A 75 2.93 5.99 6.84
N PHE A 76 3.83 5.15 6.32
CA PHE A 76 4.45 4.09 7.09
C PHE A 76 5.30 4.64 8.23
N LEU A 77 6.18 5.60 7.94
CA LEU A 77 7.07 6.21 8.93
C LEU A 77 6.28 6.94 10.03
N SER A 78 5.23 7.67 9.68
CA SER A 78 4.38 8.36 10.66
C SER A 78 3.66 7.41 11.62
N GLU A 79 3.29 6.22 11.15
CA GLU A 79 2.61 5.21 11.95
C GLU A 79 3.58 4.35 12.78
N VAL A 80 4.76 4.05 12.24
CA VAL A 80 5.76 3.22 12.89
C VAL A 80 6.65 4.04 13.82
N GLY A 81 7.01 5.26 13.43
CA GLY A 81 7.98 6.09 14.14
C GLY A 81 9.40 5.53 14.03
N ASP A 82 10.20 5.67 15.08
CA ASP A 82 11.59 5.20 15.08
C ASP A 82 11.66 3.67 14.94
N ILE A 83 12.25 3.22 13.84
CA ILE A 83 12.40 1.80 13.52
C ILE A 83 13.28 1.06 14.54
N ARG A 84 14.21 1.77 15.19
CA ARG A 84 15.19 1.20 16.13
C ARG A 84 14.52 0.63 17.38
N ARG A 85 13.34 1.11 17.74
CA ARG A 85 12.54 0.61 18.88
C ARG A 85 11.99 -0.81 18.66
N PHE A 86 12.05 -1.34 17.44
CA PHE A 86 11.57 -2.68 17.12
C PHE A 86 12.74 -3.65 16.98
N ASN A 87 12.63 -4.80 17.64
CA ASN A 87 13.63 -5.88 17.57
C ASN A 87 13.37 -6.84 16.40
N SER A 88 12.15 -6.83 15.85
CA SER A 88 11.80 -7.68 14.71
C SER A 88 10.63 -7.11 13.90
N PRO A 89 10.53 -7.44 12.62
CA PRO A 89 9.41 -7.00 11.78
C PRO A 89 8.06 -7.56 12.24
N LYS A 90 8.04 -8.66 13.01
CA LYS A 90 6.82 -9.22 13.62
C LYS A 90 6.15 -8.23 14.59
N GLN A 91 6.94 -7.42 15.30
CA GLN A 91 6.40 -6.40 16.20
C GLN A 91 5.64 -5.30 15.43
N ILE A 92 6.11 -4.93 14.23
CA ILE A 92 5.41 -3.99 13.35
C ILE A 92 4.13 -4.63 12.77
N GLN A 93 4.17 -5.92 12.42
CA GLN A 93 2.98 -6.65 11.99
C GLN A 93 1.92 -6.68 13.12
N LYS A 94 2.34 -6.89 14.36
CA LYS A 94 1.47 -6.81 15.54
C LYS A 94 0.92 -5.41 15.75
N LEU A 95 1.77 -4.39 15.62
CA LEU A 95 1.35 -2.97 15.67
C LEU A 95 0.29 -2.64 14.60
N ALA A 96 0.39 -3.21 13.40
CA ALA A 96 -0.61 -3.09 12.34
C ALA A 96 -1.87 -3.95 12.61
N GLY A 97 -1.86 -4.83 13.60
CA GLY A 97 -2.93 -5.78 13.87
C GLY A 97 -3.07 -6.88 12.81
N LEU A 98 -1.95 -7.24 12.19
CA LEU A 98 -1.86 -8.30 11.16
C LEU A 98 -1.45 -9.66 11.74
N GLU A 99 -1.26 -9.75 13.05
CA GLU A 99 -1.01 -11.00 13.75
C GLU A 99 -2.22 -11.93 13.60
N LEU A 100 -1.96 -13.20 13.34
CA LEU A 100 -3.01 -14.20 13.23
C LEU A 100 -3.54 -14.59 14.62
N LYS A 101 -4.86 -14.64 14.73
CA LYS A 101 -5.56 -15.19 15.87
C LYS A 101 -6.15 -16.53 15.50
N GLU A 102 -5.81 -17.54 16.26
CA GLU A 102 -6.50 -18.82 16.24
C GLU A 102 -7.69 -18.74 17.19
N ASN A 103 -8.85 -19.12 16.69
CA ASN A 103 -10.05 -19.25 17.51
C ASN A 103 -10.29 -20.75 17.74
N SER A 104 -9.40 -21.34 18.53
CA SER A 104 -9.49 -22.75 18.89
C SER A 104 -9.75 -22.88 20.40
N SER A 105 -10.74 -23.66 20.79
CA SER A 105 -11.00 -24.05 22.16
C SER A 105 -11.26 -25.56 22.21
N GLY A 106 -10.37 -26.30 22.88
CA GLY A 106 -10.49 -27.75 23.02
C GLY A 106 -10.59 -28.48 21.66
N LYS A 107 -11.68 -29.15 21.39
CA LYS A 107 -11.92 -29.88 20.11
C LYS A 107 -12.34 -29.01 18.94
N HIS A 108 -12.66 -27.73 19.17
CA HIS A 108 -13.13 -26.83 18.13
C HIS A 108 -11.97 -26.09 17.47
N ARG A 109 -11.70 -26.35 16.19
CA ARG A 109 -10.77 -25.58 15.33
C ARG A 109 -11.54 -24.50 14.58
N GLY A 110 -11.60 -23.31 15.15
CA GLY A 110 -12.22 -22.17 14.51
C GLY A 110 -11.36 -21.56 13.40
N ARG A 111 -11.95 -20.63 12.65
CA ARG A 111 -11.32 -19.98 11.51
C ARG A 111 -10.25 -19.00 11.95
N THR A 112 -9.02 -19.16 11.45
CA THR A 112 -7.92 -18.21 11.66
C THR A 112 -8.18 -16.88 10.96
N SER A 113 -8.00 -15.79 11.66
CA SER A 113 -8.15 -14.43 11.11
C SER A 113 -7.09 -13.49 11.68
N ILE A 114 -6.87 -12.34 11.02
CA ILE A 114 -6.01 -11.29 11.59
C ILE A 114 -6.65 -10.67 12.82
N SER A 115 -5.83 -10.29 13.80
CA SER A 115 -6.29 -9.77 15.09
C SER A 115 -7.07 -8.46 14.97
N LYS A 116 -6.76 -7.64 13.98
CA LYS A 116 -7.23 -6.25 13.77
C LYS A 116 -7.01 -5.33 14.98
N ARG A 117 -6.42 -5.82 16.07
CA ARG A 117 -6.02 -5.05 17.25
C ARG A 117 -4.69 -4.37 16.94
N GLY A 118 -4.73 -3.06 16.71
CA GLY A 118 -3.54 -2.30 16.32
C GLY A 118 -3.91 -1.08 15.47
N ARG A 119 -2.91 -0.42 14.91
CA ARG A 119 -3.06 0.81 14.16
C ARG A 119 -3.81 0.58 12.84
N LYS A 120 -5.07 1.03 12.80
CA LYS A 120 -5.95 0.88 11.63
C LYS A 120 -5.38 1.58 10.39
N ARG A 121 -4.75 2.75 10.58
CA ARG A 121 -4.18 3.55 9.50
C ARG A 121 -2.99 2.84 8.86
N LEU A 122 -2.06 2.29 9.67
CA LEU A 122 -0.94 1.49 9.17
C LEU A 122 -1.43 0.30 8.33
N ARG A 123 -2.42 -0.42 8.82
CA ARG A 123 -3.01 -1.55 8.07
C ARG A 123 -3.65 -1.12 6.76
N LYS A 124 -4.32 0.07 6.73
CA LYS A 124 -4.89 0.64 5.51
C LYS A 124 -3.81 0.98 4.49
N ILE A 125 -2.73 1.65 4.91
CA ILE A 125 -1.60 2.01 4.04
C ILE A 125 -0.98 0.76 3.41
N LEU A 126 -0.71 -0.26 4.23
CA LEU A 126 -0.15 -1.53 3.76
C LEU A 126 -1.06 -2.23 2.73
N PHE A 127 -2.37 -2.21 2.95
CA PHE A 127 -3.31 -2.78 1.99
C PHE A 127 -3.36 -1.97 0.69
N GLN A 128 -3.38 -0.66 0.78
CA GLN A 128 -3.48 0.23 -0.38
C GLN A 128 -2.24 0.16 -1.27
N VAL A 129 -1.03 0.12 -0.70
CA VAL A 129 0.20 0.03 -1.48
C VAL A 129 0.35 -1.32 -2.18
N MET A 130 -0.19 -2.39 -1.61
CA MET A 130 -0.11 -3.71 -2.23
C MET A 130 -0.87 -3.83 -3.55
N LEU A 131 -1.93 -3.04 -3.76
CA LEU A 131 -2.70 -3.07 -5.00
C LEU A 131 -1.84 -2.67 -6.22
N PRO A 132 -1.24 -1.46 -6.27
CA PRO A 132 -0.36 -1.09 -7.36
C PRO A 132 0.94 -1.92 -7.39
N MET A 133 1.44 -2.40 -6.25
CA MET A 133 2.64 -3.24 -6.22
C MET A 133 2.40 -4.58 -6.92
N ILE A 134 1.29 -5.26 -6.68
CA ILE A 134 0.96 -6.52 -7.37
C ILE A 134 0.81 -6.28 -8.88
N GLN A 135 0.36 -5.12 -9.31
CA GLN A 135 0.20 -4.79 -10.73
C GLN A 135 1.52 -4.42 -11.41
N ASN A 136 2.40 -3.69 -10.72
CA ASN A 136 3.55 -3.01 -11.34
C ASN A 136 4.91 -3.56 -10.91
N ASN A 137 4.99 -4.38 -9.86
CA ASN A 137 6.23 -4.97 -9.35
C ASN A 137 6.17 -6.49 -9.53
N ALA A 138 7.08 -7.03 -10.34
CA ALA A 138 7.10 -8.44 -10.73
C ALA A 138 7.25 -9.37 -9.52
N GLU A 139 8.15 -9.03 -8.59
CA GLU A 139 8.47 -9.85 -7.42
C GLU A 139 7.28 -9.94 -6.46
N PHE A 140 6.59 -8.83 -6.21
CA PHE A 140 5.40 -8.83 -5.36
C PHE A 140 4.19 -9.48 -6.05
N ARG A 141 4.13 -9.47 -7.38
CA ARG A 141 3.17 -10.27 -8.15
C ARG A 141 3.41 -11.75 -7.94
N GLU A 142 4.66 -12.22 -8.08
CA GLU A 142 5.06 -13.61 -7.84
C GLU A 142 4.72 -14.04 -6.39
N VAL A 143 4.97 -13.18 -5.40
CA VAL A 143 4.58 -13.43 -4.00
C VAL A 143 3.07 -13.62 -3.86
N TYR A 144 2.29 -12.76 -4.51
CA TYR A 144 0.82 -12.84 -4.48
C TYR A 144 0.32 -14.12 -5.15
N GLU A 145 0.84 -14.45 -6.34
CA GLU A 145 0.51 -15.66 -7.09
C GLU A 145 0.85 -16.92 -6.30
N TYR A 146 2.05 -16.97 -5.71
CA TYR A 146 2.42 -18.07 -4.84
C TYR A 146 1.41 -18.27 -3.69
N PHE A 147 1.00 -17.20 -3.01
CA PHE A 147 0.04 -17.32 -1.92
C PHE A 147 -1.34 -17.78 -2.37
N THR A 148 -1.75 -17.46 -3.59
CA THR A 148 -3.07 -17.85 -4.12
C THR A 148 -3.09 -19.21 -4.75
N THR A 149 -1.93 -19.71 -5.26
CA THR A 149 -1.85 -20.95 -6.06
C THR A 149 -1.14 -22.10 -5.35
N ARG A 150 -0.45 -21.85 -4.22
CA ARG A 150 0.28 -22.90 -3.49
C ARG A 150 -0.62 -24.09 -3.14
N GLN A 151 -0.09 -25.31 -3.24
CA GLN A 151 -0.83 -26.55 -3.00
C GLN A 151 -1.40 -26.66 -1.58
N LYS A 152 -0.60 -26.29 -0.57
CA LYS A 152 -1.01 -26.36 0.84
C LYS A 152 -1.59 -25.01 1.27
N ASN A 153 -2.89 -24.97 1.61
CA ASN A 153 -3.60 -23.82 2.17
C ASN A 153 -3.51 -22.55 1.30
N PRO A 154 -4.02 -22.59 0.04
CA PRO A 154 -4.06 -21.41 -0.82
C PRO A 154 -4.88 -20.30 -0.16
N LEU A 155 -4.41 -19.06 -0.28
CA LEU A 155 -5.07 -17.90 0.30
C LEU A 155 -6.05 -17.28 -0.69
N LYS A 156 -7.17 -16.77 -0.18
CA LYS A 156 -8.09 -15.94 -0.98
C LYS A 156 -7.43 -14.59 -1.28
N GLY A 157 -7.79 -13.93 -2.39
CA GLY A 157 -7.15 -12.71 -2.87
C GLY A 157 -6.86 -11.66 -1.79
N LYS A 158 -7.85 -11.27 -0.97
CA LYS A 158 -7.63 -10.31 0.14
C LYS A 158 -6.66 -10.82 1.21
N GLN A 159 -6.63 -12.13 1.47
CA GLN A 159 -5.70 -12.73 2.42
C GLN A 159 -4.28 -12.72 1.86
N ALA A 160 -4.12 -13.01 0.57
CA ALA A 160 -2.84 -12.97 -0.13
C ALA A 160 -2.27 -11.53 -0.17
N ILE A 161 -3.10 -10.51 -0.40
CA ILE A 161 -2.71 -9.10 -0.31
C ILE A 161 -2.15 -8.77 1.09
N ILE A 162 -2.82 -9.22 2.14
CA ILE A 162 -2.36 -8.99 3.53
C ILE A 162 -1.05 -9.74 3.80
N ALA A 163 -0.92 -10.98 3.33
CA ALA A 163 0.30 -11.76 3.49
C ALA A 163 1.49 -11.12 2.75
N ALA A 164 1.28 -10.64 1.53
CA ALA A 164 2.26 -9.86 0.78
C ALA A 164 2.62 -8.53 1.49
N GLY A 165 1.64 -7.85 2.10
CA GLY A 165 1.88 -6.68 2.94
C GLY A 165 2.75 -6.98 4.17
N CYS A 166 2.62 -8.18 4.76
CA CYS A 166 3.53 -8.64 5.82
C CYS A 166 4.97 -8.88 5.31
N LYS A 167 5.14 -9.26 4.04
CA LYS A 167 6.47 -9.33 3.40
C LYS A 167 7.03 -7.93 3.19
N LEU A 168 6.21 -6.99 2.72
CA LEU A 168 6.63 -5.59 2.57
C LEU A 168 7.11 -4.98 3.89
N ILE A 169 6.43 -5.24 5.01
CA ILE A 169 6.91 -4.82 6.34
C ILE A 169 8.32 -5.34 6.63
N ARG A 170 8.62 -6.59 6.28
CA ARG A 170 9.96 -7.16 6.48
C ARG A 170 11.00 -6.45 5.64
N VAL A 171 10.69 -6.16 4.38
CA VAL A 171 11.56 -5.40 3.49
C VAL A 171 11.82 -4.00 4.05
N PHE A 172 10.77 -3.26 4.40
CA PHE A 172 10.89 -1.93 4.98
C PHE A 172 11.69 -1.92 6.28
N TYR A 173 11.42 -2.87 7.17
CA TYR A 173 12.17 -3.03 8.41
C TYR A 173 13.66 -3.24 8.15
N THR A 174 14.00 -4.16 7.24
CA THR A 174 15.40 -4.49 6.95
C THR A 174 16.14 -3.30 6.35
N ILE A 175 15.53 -2.60 5.41
CA ILE A 175 16.11 -1.41 4.78
C ILE A 175 16.33 -0.30 5.82
N LEU A 176 15.29 0.06 6.57
CA LEU A 176 15.35 1.15 7.55
C LEU A 176 16.28 0.82 8.74
N LYS A 177 16.35 -0.45 9.16
CA LYS A 177 17.15 -0.87 10.32
C LYS A 177 18.62 -1.01 10.00
N HIS A 178 18.94 -1.53 8.81
CA HIS A 178 20.31 -1.93 8.43
C HIS A 178 20.90 -1.09 7.30
N GLY A 179 20.14 -0.20 6.68
CA GLY A 179 20.62 0.66 5.59
C GLY A 179 20.96 -0.09 4.30
N VAL A 180 20.45 -1.32 4.13
CA VAL A 180 20.70 -2.13 2.93
C VAL A 180 19.75 -1.72 1.80
N ASP A 181 20.15 -1.99 0.56
CA ASP A 181 19.31 -1.76 -0.60
C ASP A 181 18.27 -2.89 -0.79
N TYR A 182 17.21 -2.59 -1.52
CA TYR A 182 16.20 -3.58 -1.87
C TYR A 182 16.80 -4.64 -2.81
N ASP A 183 16.69 -5.90 -2.41
CA ASP A 183 17.15 -7.04 -3.19
C ASP A 183 15.94 -7.92 -3.60
N PRO A 184 15.54 -7.86 -4.89
CA PRO A 184 14.43 -8.66 -5.40
C PRO A 184 14.64 -10.17 -5.27
N GLN A 185 15.90 -10.64 -5.38
CA GLN A 185 16.21 -12.08 -5.33
C GLN A 185 15.98 -12.64 -3.92
N LYS A 186 16.34 -11.89 -2.88
CA LYS A 186 16.05 -12.29 -1.50
C LYS A 186 14.56 -12.44 -1.21
N LEU A 187 13.74 -11.60 -1.83
CA LEU A 187 12.29 -11.72 -1.72
C LEU A 187 11.78 -13.01 -2.39
N ARG A 188 12.34 -13.37 -3.55
CA ARG A 188 12.02 -14.59 -4.29
C ARG A 188 12.46 -15.86 -3.55
N MET A 189 13.62 -15.86 -2.92
CA MET A 189 14.10 -17.02 -2.13
C MET A 189 13.11 -17.43 -1.01
N ASP A 190 12.34 -16.51 -0.49
CA ASP A 190 11.30 -16.79 0.50
C ASP A 190 10.11 -17.58 -0.07
N ILE A 191 9.95 -17.60 -1.41
CA ILE A 191 8.84 -18.26 -2.12
C ILE A 191 9.31 -19.56 -2.75
N ILE A 192 10.48 -19.54 -3.38
CA ILE A 192 11.15 -20.72 -3.94
C ILE A 192 11.82 -21.43 -2.75
N ARG A 193 11.02 -22.06 -1.91
CA ARG A 193 11.57 -23.15 -1.11
C ARG A 193 11.88 -24.25 -2.10
N PRO A 194 13.11 -24.74 -2.21
CA PRO A 194 13.31 -26.01 -2.86
C PRO A 194 12.32 -26.95 -2.16
N GLU A 195 11.40 -27.52 -2.93
CA GLU A 195 10.68 -28.68 -2.44
C GLU A 195 11.80 -29.56 -1.91
N SER A 196 11.82 -29.74 -0.60
CA SER A 196 12.76 -30.66 0.00
C SER A 196 12.70 -31.88 -0.87
N ALA A 197 13.78 -32.20 -1.56
CA ALA A 197 13.95 -33.47 -2.17
C ALA A 197 13.70 -34.47 -1.04
N ALA A 198 12.46 -34.86 -0.91
CA ALA A 198 12.04 -35.93 -0.04
C ALA A 198 12.54 -37.18 -0.72
N ALA A 199 13.76 -37.56 -0.34
CA ALA A 199 14.25 -38.88 -0.51
C ALA A 199 13.36 -39.85 0.26
#